data_a2909c1dcdbca56049ef81c1b46d6e90
#
_entry.id   a2909c1dcdbca56049ef81c1b46d6e90
#
_cell.length_a   1.000
_cell.length_b   1.000
_cell.length_c   1.000
_cell.angle_alpha   90.00
_cell.angle_beta   90.00
_cell.angle_gamma   90.00
#
_symmetry.space_group_name_H-M   'P 1'
#
loop_
_entity.id
_entity.type
_entity.pdbx_description
1 polymer ?
#
loop_
_entity_poly.entity_id
_entity_poly.type
_entity_poly.pdbx_seq_one_letter_code
_entity_poly.pdbx_strand_id
1 'polypeptide(L)'
;MTKFRAFLLCLSLFYAAISSAQPSRWTEQRANDWYAQQPWLVGSNYIPATAINELEMWQADTFDPQRIDLELGWAESIGLNTMRVFLHDLLWEQDAPGFQKRIDTFLAIANKHHIRILFVLFDSCWDPAPHLGKQREPRPGVHNSGWVQSPGSAALKDPSQYPRLEAYVKGVVGAFANDQRILGWDIWNEPGGMNQGSYEKQELPNKREYVRTLLPQAFAWAREAGASQPLTSGLWDGDWASFDKLDPIQKIQLEQSDVLSFHNYSKPSNFEKHVREIQKYHRPIICTEYMARPMHSTFQGILSIAKKYKVGAINWGLVAGKTQTWYPWDSWQHPYTNRQPKQWFHEIFRNNGQPYSDQEVAFIRKITGNGERADHASSPSGSG
;
A
#
# COMPACT_ATOMS: atom_id res chain seq x y z
N MET A 1 -55.67 -18.03 -64.15
CA MET A 1 -54.95 -18.88 -63.25
C MET A 1 -53.58 -18.26 -62.97
N THR A 2 -53.48 -17.39 -62.00
CA THR A 2 -52.25 -16.58 -61.73
C THR A 2 -51.61 -17.13 -60.44
N LYS A 3 -50.39 -17.66 -60.50
CA LYS A 3 -49.68 -18.24 -59.43
C LYS A 3 -48.88 -17.12 -58.63
N PHE A 4 -49.28 -16.83 -57.38
CA PHE A 4 -48.50 -16.00 -56.47
C PHE A 4 -47.36 -16.85 -55.93
N ARG A 5 -46.11 -16.40 -56.12
CA ARG A 5 -44.95 -16.92 -55.44
C ARG A 5 -44.66 -16.01 -54.21
N ALA A 6 -44.83 -16.54 -52.99
CA ALA A 6 -44.38 -15.87 -51.76
C ALA A 6 -42.87 -16.04 -51.61
N PHE A 7 -42.17 -14.92 -51.52
CA PHE A 7 -40.73 -14.87 -51.22
C PHE A 7 -40.59 -14.71 -49.68
N LEU A 8 -40.16 -15.76 -49.00
CA LEU A 8 -39.78 -15.68 -47.57
C LEU A 8 -38.38 -15.08 -47.47
N LEU A 9 -38.26 -13.85 -46.96
CA LEU A 9 -37.01 -13.23 -46.59
C LEU A 9 -36.64 -13.70 -45.18
N CYS A 10 -35.66 -14.62 -45.05
CA CYS A 10 -35.05 -14.95 -43.77
C CYS A 10 -34.07 -13.85 -43.40
N LEU A 11 -34.44 -12.97 -42.44
CA LEU A 11 -33.54 -12.05 -41.79
C LEU A 11 -32.75 -12.82 -40.72
N SER A 12 -31.53 -13.23 -41.02
CA SER A 12 -30.58 -13.75 -40.02
C SER A 12 -29.98 -12.57 -39.26
N LEU A 13 -30.45 -12.35 -38.03
CA LEU A 13 -29.84 -11.45 -37.07
C LEU A 13 -28.51 -12.06 -36.59
N PHE A 14 -27.42 -11.54 -37.11
CA PHE A 14 -26.09 -11.78 -36.53
C PHE A 14 -26.00 -11.02 -35.17
N TYR A 15 -26.21 -11.70 -34.08
CA TYR A 15 -25.76 -11.22 -32.76
C TYR A 15 -24.23 -11.35 -32.72
N ALA A 16 -23.54 -10.28 -33.02
CA ALA A 16 -22.13 -10.17 -32.68
C ALA A 16 -22.04 -10.12 -31.15
N ALA A 17 -21.71 -11.25 -30.53
CA ALA A 17 -21.28 -11.27 -29.14
C ALA A 17 -20.00 -10.43 -29.06
N ILE A 18 -20.11 -9.20 -28.58
CA ILE A 18 -18.96 -8.42 -28.17
C ILE A 18 -18.40 -9.16 -26.95
N SER A 19 -17.48 -10.08 -27.20
CA SER A 19 -16.62 -10.61 -26.13
C SER A 19 -15.78 -9.44 -25.64
N SER A 20 -16.21 -8.79 -24.55
CA SER A 20 -15.33 -7.87 -23.84
C SER A 20 -14.16 -8.68 -23.32
N ALA A 21 -13.02 -8.57 -23.99
CA ALA A 21 -11.78 -9.14 -23.47
C ALA A 21 -11.61 -8.60 -22.04
N GLN A 22 -11.45 -9.49 -21.07
CA GLN A 22 -11.18 -9.07 -19.69
C GLN A 22 -9.99 -8.11 -19.69
N PRO A 23 -10.04 -7.02 -18.90
CA PRO A 23 -8.94 -6.07 -18.82
C PRO A 23 -7.66 -6.80 -18.42
N SER A 24 -6.68 -6.81 -19.31
CA SER A 24 -5.41 -7.50 -19.10
C SER A 24 -4.43 -6.65 -18.30
N ARG A 25 -3.40 -7.29 -17.74
CA ARG A 25 -2.21 -6.62 -17.21
C ARG A 25 -1.68 -5.60 -18.22
N TRP A 26 -1.20 -4.45 -17.74
CA TRP A 26 -0.56 -3.47 -18.59
C TRP A 26 0.64 -4.08 -19.34
N THR A 27 0.87 -3.66 -20.59
CA THR A 27 2.12 -3.96 -21.28
C THR A 27 3.30 -3.33 -20.54
N GLU A 28 4.50 -3.87 -20.74
CA GLU A 28 5.73 -3.27 -20.20
C GLU A 28 5.88 -1.82 -20.65
N GLN A 29 5.62 -1.54 -21.92
CA GLN A 29 5.68 -0.19 -22.47
C GLN A 29 4.74 0.76 -21.72
N ARG A 30 3.46 0.40 -21.56
CA ARG A 30 2.48 1.23 -20.83
C ARG A 30 2.93 1.52 -19.41
N ALA A 31 3.44 0.51 -18.70
CA ALA A 31 3.90 0.66 -17.31
C ALA A 31 5.12 1.60 -17.22
N ASN A 32 6.08 1.44 -18.13
CA ASN A 32 7.27 2.28 -18.19
C ASN A 32 6.94 3.72 -18.59
N ASP A 33 6.06 3.93 -19.57
CA ASP A 33 5.59 5.27 -20.00
C ASP A 33 4.87 5.99 -18.87
N TRP A 34 4.00 5.26 -18.13
CA TRP A 34 3.33 5.80 -16.95
C TRP A 34 4.35 6.23 -15.89
N TYR A 35 5.35 5.38 -15.59
CA TYR A 35 6.33 5.66 -14.55
C TYR A 35 7.28 6.81 -14.94
N ALA A 36 7.62 6.92 -16.22
CA ALA A 36 8.45 8.02 -16.73
C ALA A 36 7.83 9.41 -16.55
N GLN A 37 6.50 9.47 -16.43
CA GLN A 37 5.75 10.70 -16.19
C GLN A 37 5.67 11.06 -14.69
N GLN A 38 6.08 10.15 -13.80
CA GLN A 38 6.04 10.41 -12.36
C GLN A 38 7.32 11.16 -11.91
N PRO A 39 7.22 12.06 -10.92
CA PRO A 39 8.41 12.46 -10.18
C PRO A 39 9.02 11.23 -9.50
N TRP A 40 10.25 11.33 -9.00
CA TRP A 40 10.77 10.26 -8.17
C TRP A 40 9.87 10.09 -6.93
N LEU A 41 9.26 8.91 -6.80
CA LEU A 41 8.30 8.60 -5.74
C LEU A 41 9.05 8.35 -4.43
N VAL A 42 8.81 9.20 -3.45
CA VAL A 42 9.35 9.07 -2.09
C VAL A 42 8.24 9.28 -1.10
N GLY A 43 8.09 8.35 -0.16
CA GLY A 43 6.96 8.41 0.74
C GLY A 43 7.09 7.55 1.98
N SER A 44 5.97 7.40 2.67
CA SER A 44 5.84 6.56 3.85
C SER A 44 4.55 5.73 3.81
N ASN A 45 4.56 4.56 4.44
CA ASN A 45 3.33 3.92 4.88
C ASN A 45 2.73 4.80 5.97
N TYR A 46 1.45 5.09 5.86
CA TYR A 46 0.79 6.08 6.70
C TYR A 46 -0.46 5.53 7.39
N ILE A 47 -0.50 5.79 8.67
CA ILE A 47 -1.66 5.72 9.54
C ILE A 47 -1.55 6.88 10.53
N PRO A 48 -2.64 7.61 10.85
CA PRO A 48 -2.57 8.72 11.79
C PRO A 48 -2.18 8.22 13.19
N ALA A 49 -1.42 9.01 13.93
CA ALA A 49 -0.95 8.64 15.27
C ALA A 49 -2.09 8.32 16.26
N THR A 50 -3.30 8.78 15.97
CA THR A 50 -4.53 8.54 16.75
C THR A 50 -5.19 7.20 16.49
N ALA A 51 -4.77 6.45 15.46
CA ALA A 51 -5.34 5.16 15.10
C ALA A 51 -4.36 4.00 15.37
N ILE A 52 -4.88 2.89 15.87
CA ILE A 52 -4.10 1.67 16.13
C ILE A 52 -4.06 0.75 14.91
N ASN A 53 -5.06 0.85 14.04
CA ASN A 53 -5.21 0.06 12.83
C ASN A 53 -6.10 0.80 11.81
N GLU A 54 -6.24 0.22 10.63
CA GLU A 54 -7.04 0.76 9.54
C GLU A 54 -8.53 0.87 9.87
N LEU A 55 -9.08 0.02 10.75
CA LEU A 55 -10.47 0.17 11.20
C LEU A 55 -10.64 1.44 12.04
N GLU A 56 -9.76 1.70 13.02
CA GLU A 56 -9.81 2.94 13.80
C GLU A 56 -9.53 4.18 12.93
N MET A 57 -8.65 4.05 11.93
CA MET A 57 -8.40 5.15 10.99
C MET A 57 -9.65 5.56 10.21
N TRP A 58 -10.48 4.59 9.80
CA TRP A 58 -11.50 4.84 8.79
C TRP A 58 -12.95 4.78 9.29
N GLN A 59 -13.26 4.29 10.50
CA GLN A 59 -14.59 4.32 11.06
C GLN A 59 -15.09 5.76 11.26
N ALA A 60 -16.40 5.99 11.12
CA ALA A 60 -16.99 7.33 11.13
C ALA A 60 -16.78 8.09 12.44
N ASP A 61 -16.74 7.39 13.55
CA ASP A 61 -16.59 7.93 14.91
C ASP A 61 -15.14 8.20 15.32
N THR A 62 -14.17 7.67 14.55
CA THR A 62 -12.74 7.79 14.85
C THR A 62 -11.93 8.44 13.73
N PHE A 63 -12.54 8.69 12.56
CA PHE A 63 -11.89 9.37 11.44
C PHE A 63 -11.51 10.81 11.81
N ASP A 64 -10.22 11.13 11.79
CA ASP A 64 -9.66 12.40 12.27
C ASP A 64 -8.98 13.20 11.12
N PRO A 65 -9.76 13.97 10.34
CA PRO A 65 -9.21 14.72 9.21
C PRO A 65 -8.25 15.83 9.63
N GLN A 66 -8.39 16.39 10.84
CA GLN A 66 -7.47 17.44 11.32
C GLN A 66 -6.11 16.84 11.64
N ARG A 67 -6.07 15.67 12.27
CA ARG A 67 -4.83 14.96 12.52
C ARG A 67 -4.13 14.52 11.24
N ILE A 68 -4.89 14.02 10.29
CA ILE A 68 -4.39 13.64 8.96
C ILE A 68 -3.78 14.86 8.25
N ASP A 69 -4.46 15.99 8.23
CA ASP A 69 -3.97 17.23 7.60
C ASP A 69 -2.65 17.71 8.22
N LEU A 70 -2.57 17.69 9.53
CA LEU A 70 -1.36 18.06 10.27
C LEU A 70 -0.16 17.16 9.93
N GLU A 71 -0.36 15.85 9.94
CA GLU A 71 0.72 14.87 9.73
C GLU A 71 1.17 14.82 8.26
N LEU A 72 0.25 14.95 7.30
CA LEU A 72 0.62 15.04 5.88
C LEU A 72 1.35 16.37 5.59
N GLY A 73 1.05 17.45 6.32
CA GLY A 73 1.85 18.69 6.26
C GLY A 73 3.30 18.48 6.72
N TRP A 74 3.54 17.66 7.73
CA TRP A 74 4.92 17.30 8.11
C TRP A 74 5.62 16.48 7.03
N ALA A 75 4.92 15.56 6.40
CA ALA A 75 5.45 14.76 5.28
C ALA A 75 5.82 15.63 4.08
N GLU A 76 4.95 16.57 3.68
CA GLU A 76 5.22 17.54 2.62
C GLU A 76 6.46 18.38 2.94
N SER A 77 6.61 18.81 4.21
CA SER A 77 7.73 19.67 4.65
C SER A 77 9.11 19.04 4.45
N ILE A 78 9.17 17.73 4.29
CA ILE A 78 10.41 16.98 4.03
C ILE A 78 10.48 16.40 2.61
N GLY A 79 9.53 16.78 1.74
CA GLY A 79 9.51 16.43 0.33
C GLY A 79 8.97 15.04 0.01
N LEU A 80 8.22 14.41 0.91
CA LEU A 80 7.47 13.20 0.58
C LEU A 80 6.29 13.55 -0.34
N ASN A 81 6.10 12.78 -1.39
CA ASN A 81 5.07 13.00 -2.41
C ASN A 81 4.13 11.81 -2.60
N THR A 82 4.30 10.78 -1.79
CA THR A 82 3.51 9.55 -1.89
C THR A 82 3.24 9.00 -0.49
N MET A 83 2.00 8.54 -0.24
CA MET A 83 1.67 7.72 0.94
C MET A 83 1.08 6.40 0.50
N ARG A 84 1.47 5.31 1.17
CA ARG A 84 0.82 4.01 1.06
C ARG A 84 -0.10 3.84 2.26
N VAL A 85 -1.39 3.59 1.99
CA VAL A 85 -2.45 3.65 3.00
C VAL A 85 -3.36 2.45 2.88
N PHE A 86 -3.64 1.81 4.01
CA PHE A 86 -4.40 0.57 4.08
C PHE A 86 -5.89 0.82 4.22
N LEU A 87 -6.68 0.08 3.46
CA LEU A 87 -8.14 0.02 3.53
C LEU A 87 -8.56 -1.31 4.18
N HIS A 88 -9.86 -1.46 4.50
CA HIS A 88 -10.35 -2.68 5.11
C HIS A 88 -11.76 -3.04 4.60
N ASP A 89 -11.98 -4.31 4.26
CA ASP A 89 -13.21 -4.83 3.68
C ASP A 89 -14.45 -4.68 4.57
N LEU A 90 -14.29 -4.77 5.89
CA LEU A 90 -15.38 -4.58 6.84
C LEU A 90 -15.96 -3.15 6.84
N LEU A 91 -15.16 -2.14 6.51
CA LEU A 91 -15.62 -0.75 6.41
C LEU A 91 -16.60 -0.56 5.24
N TRP A 92 -16.34 -1.26 4.13
CA TRP A 92 -17.25 -1.29 3.00
C TRP A 92 -18.56 -1.99 3.35
N GLU A 93 -18.49 -3.11 4.02
CA GLU A 93 -19.67 -3.85 4.48
C GLU A 93 -20.51 -3.03 5.47
N GLN A 94 -19.85 -2.29 6.37
CA GLN A 94 -20.52 -1.48 7.39
C GLN A 94 -21.27 -0.29 6.80
N ASP A 95 -20.61 0.49 5.95
CA ASP A 95 -21.11 1.77 5.42
C ASP A 95 -20.33 2.18 4.15
N ALA A 96 -20.64 1.55 3.04
CA ALA A 96 -19.95 1.82 1.78
C ALA A 96 -20.00 3.30 1.35
N PRO A 97 -21.15 4.00 1.38
CA PRO A 97 -21.20 5.42 1.01
C PRO A 97 -20.39 6.32 1.96
N GLY A 98 -20.48 6.09 3.26
CA GLY A 98 -19.72 6.86 4.24
C GLY A 98 -18.23 6.58 4.14
N PHE A 99 -17.82 5.33 3.88
CA PHE A 99 -16.42 4.97 3.66
C PHE A 99 -15.87 5.66 2.41
N GLN A 100 -16.59 5.65 1.28
CA GLN A 100 -16.20 6.40 0.08
C GLN A 100 -16.00 7.89 0.35
N LYS A 101 -16.94 8.50 1.12
CA LYS A 101 -16.82 9.92 1.49
C LYS A 101 -15.58 10.20 2.34
N ARG A 102 -15.23 9.30 3.26
CA ARG A 102 -14.01 9.45 4.08
C ARG A 102 -12.74 9.30 3.24
N ILE A 103 -12.72 8.34 2.29
CA ILE A 103 -11.63 8.21 1.31
C ILE A 103 -11.50 9.48 0.48
N ASP A 104 -12.59 10.04 -0.03
CA ASP A 104 -12.56 11.28 -0.81
C ASP A 104 -12.04 12.47 0.01
N THR A 105 -12.46 12.60 1.27
CA THR A 105 -11.96 13.62 2.21
C THR A 105 -10.45 13.45 2.44
N PHE A 106 -9.98 12.22 2.65
CA PHE A 106 -8.56 11.91 2.80
C PHE A 106 -7.76 12.28 1.54
N LEU A 107 -8.27 11.92 0.37
CA LEU A 107 -7.64 12.26 -0.91
C LEU A 107 -7.58 13.78 -1.14
N ALA A 108 -8.61 14.52 -0.71
CA ALA A 108 -8.59 15.98 -0.78
C ALA A 108 -7.50 16.60 0.11
N ILE A 109 -7.34 16.07 1.33
CA ILE A 109 -6.27 16.48 2.26
C ILE A 109 -4.89 16.12 1.67
N ALA A 110 -4.70 14.91 1.19
CA ALA A 110 -3.43 14.48 0.60
C ALA A 110 -3.05 15.35 -0.62
N ASN A 111 -4.02 15.63 -1.48
CA ASN A 111 -3.82 16.48 -2.65
C ASN A 111 -3.46 17.93 -2.29
N LYS A 112 -4.01 18.49 -1.21
CA LYS A 112 -3.60 19.79 -0.65
C LYS A 112 -2.12 19.82 -0.31
N HIS A 113 -1.56 18.69 0.15
CA HIS A 113 -0.14 18.51 0.48
C HIS A 113 0.70 17.94 -0.68
N HIS A 114 0.17 17.94 -1.91
CA HIS A 114 0.87 17.43 -3.11
C HIS A 114 1.28 15.94 -3.00
N ILE A 115 0.53 15.16 -2.22
CA ILE A 115 0.78 13.76 -1.96
C ILE A 115 -0.23 12.89 -2.72
N ARG A 116 0.25 11.90 -3.46
CA ARG A 116 -0.59 10.89 -4.14
C ARG A 116 -0.59 9.59 -3.34
N ILE A 117 -1.68 8.83 -3.45
CA ILE A 117 -1.94 7.70 -2.57
C ILE A 117 -1.83 6.38 -3.32
N LEU A 118 -1.03 5.47 -2.78
CA LEU A 118 -1.04 4.05 -3.12
C LEU A 118 -1.91 3.34 -2.06
N PHE A 119 -3.15 2.99 -2.43
CA PHE A 119 -4.03 2.27 -1.51
C PHE A 119 -3.76 0.79 -1.49
N VAL A 120 -3.75 0.18 -0.30
CA VAL A 120 -3.68 -1.26 -0.06
C VAL A 120 -5.10 -1.78 0.19
N LEU A 121 -5.54 -2.78 -0.59
CA LEU A 121 -6.89 -3.32 -0.50
C LEU A 121 -7.00 -4.45 0.53
N PHE A 122 -6.08 -5.41 0.50
CA PHE A 122 -6.01 -6.53 1.43
C PHE A 122 -4.67 -6.59 2.15
N ASP A 123 -4.66 -7.20 3.34
CA ASP A 123 -3.47 -7.30 4.18
C ASP A 123 -3.45 -8.64 4.94
N SER A 124 -2.30 -9.31 4.94
CA SER A 124 -2.09 -10.55 5.70
C SER A 124 -1.42 -10.33 7.06
N CYS A 125 -1.16 -9.06 7.46
CA CYS A 125 -0.36 -8.78 8.64
C CYS A 125 -1.20 -8.66 9.91
N TRP A 126 -0.66 -9.24 10.94
CA TRP A 126 -0.94 -9.25 12.36
C TRP A 126 -2.24 -9.97 12.73
N ASP A 127 -3.17 -9.35 13.44
CA ASP A 127 -4.32 -10.04 14.02
C ASP A 127 -5.29 -10.57 12.96
N PRO A 128 -5.50 -11.89 12.86
CA PRO A 128 -6.37 -12.50 11.86
C PRO A 128 -7.86 -12.39 12.17
N ALA A 129 -8.25 -11.77 13.31
CA ALA A 129 -9.63 -11.66 13.76
C ALA A 129 -10.09 -10.20 13.87
N PRO A 130 -10.19 -9.45 12.74
CA PRO A 130 -10.68 -8.08 12.74
C PRO A 130 -12.15 -8.00 13.20
N HIS A 131 -12.51 -6.89 13.84
CA HIS A 131 -13.89 -6.59 14.21
C HIS A 131 -14.16 -5.09 14.14
N LEU A 132 -15.36 -4.72 13.74
CA LEU A 132 -15.85 -3.33 13.75
C LEU A 132 -16.08 -2.83 15.18
N GLY A 133 -16.23 -1.51 15.30
CA GLY A 133 -16.46 -0.83 16.57
C GLY A 133 -15.16 -0.44 17.27
N LYS A 134 -15.25 -0.23 18.59
CA LYS A 134 -14.10 0.24 19.38
C LYS A 134 -12.93 -0.75 19.27
N GLN A 135 -11.81 -0.23 18.81
CA GLN A 135 -10.57 -1.01 18.75
C GLN A 135 -9.92 -1.08 20.14
N ARG A 136 -9.14 -2.13 20.36
CA ARG A 136 -8.39 -2.28 21.63
C ARG A 136 -7.28 -1.23 21.75
N GLU A 137 -6.89 -0.95 22.97
CA GLU A 137 -5.68 -0.17 23.19
C GLU A 137 -4.43 -0.96 22.82
N PRO A 138 -3.36 -0.29 22.40
CA PRO A 138 -2.10 -0.95 22.09
C PRO A 138 -1.54 -1.66 23.33
N ARG A 139 -0.96 -2.84 23.14
CA ARG A 139 -0.17 -3.50 24.20
C ARG A 139 1.05 -2.65 24.50
N PRO A 140 1.24 -2.14 25.73
CA PRO A 140 2.33 -1.23 26.04
C PRO A 140 3.69 -1.82 25.68
N GLY A 141 4.49 -1.07 24.93
CA GLY A 141 5.84 -1.46 24.53
C GLY A 141 5.92 -2.58 23.50
N VAL A 142 4.85 -2.88 22.77
CA VAL A 142 4.78 -3.94 21.75
C VAL A 142 4.48 -3.34 20.38
N HIS A 143 5.34 -3.63 19.42
CA HIS A 143 5.25 -3.22 18.02
C HIS A 143 3.94 -3.69 17.39
N ASN A 144 3.19 -2.75 16.83
CA ASN A 144 2.03 -2.97 15.95
C ASN A 144 1.01 -4.00 16.48
N SER A 145 0.81 -4.00 17.81
CA SER A 145 0.05 -5.05 18.49
C SER A 145 -1.46 -5.03 18.24
N GLY A 146 -1.99 -3.98 17.63
CA GLY A 146 -3.40 -3.82 17.34
C GLY A 146 -3.77 -3.81 15.87
N TRP A 147 -2.81 -3.96 14.97
CA TRP A 147 -3.06 -4.05 13.54
C TRP A 147 -3.83 -5.32 13.18
N VAL A 148 -4.72 -5.25 12.19
CA VAL A 148 -5.64 -6.33 11.83
C VAL A 148 -5.53 -6.69 10.35
N GLN A 149 -5.87 -7.92 10.01
CA GLN A 149 -5.85 -8.41 8.63
C GLN A 149 -7.13 -8.05 7.88
N SER A 150 -6.99 -7.81 6.59
CA SER A 150 -8.10 -7.67 5.63
C SER A 150 -7.83 -8.57 4.40
N PRO A 151 -8.71 -9.56 4.07
CA PRO A 151 -9.79 -10.02 4.92
C PRO A 151 -9.26 -10.79 6.13
N GLY A 152 -10.03 -10.80 7.22
CA GLY A 152 -9.73 -11.65 8.37
C GLY A 152 -9.84 -13.15 8.04
N SER A 153 -9.25 -13.99 8.88
CA SER A 153 -9.18 -15.45 8.67
C SER A 153 -10.56 -16.11 8.48
N ALA A 154 -11.60 -15.59 9.14
CA ALA A 154 -12.95 -16.14 8.98
C ALA A 154 -13.49 -15.94 7.55
N ALA A 155 -13.31 -14.77 6.97
CA ALA A 155 -13.73 -14.48 5.60
C ALA A 155 -12.81 -15.14 4.56
N LEU A 156 -11.50 -15.17 4.83
CA LEU A 156 -10.51 -15.75 3.93
C LEU A 156 -10.78 -17.26 3.69
N LYS A 157 -11.13 -18.03 4.72
CA LYS A 157 -11.37 -19.48 4.60
C LYS A 157 -12.74 -19.84 4.07
N ASP A 158 -13.68 -18.89 3.97
CA ASP A 158 -15.07 -19.13 3.58
C ASP A 158 -15.38 -18.57 2.19
N PRO A 159 -15.43 -19.41 1.13
CA PRO A 159 -15.74 -18.96 -0.22
C PRO A 159 -17.11 -18.25 -0.35
N SER A 160 -18.04 -18.45 0.58
CA SER A 160 -19.34 -17.74 0.57
C SER A 160 -19.17 -16.23 0.84
N GLN A 161 -18.03 -15.82 1.41
CA GLN A 161 -17.68 -14.41 1.64
C GLN A 161 -17.05 -13.74 0.40
N TYR A 162 -16.60 -14.50 -0.58
CA TYR A 162 -15.88 -13.94 -1.74
C TYR A 162 -16.73 -12.96 -2.57
N PRO A 163 -18.07 -13.14 -2.77
CA PRO A 163 -18.89 -12.11 -3.41
C PRO A 163 -18.89 -10.77 -2.65
N ARG A 164 -18.81 -10.78 -1.30
CA ARG A 164 -18.71 -9.57 -0.48
C ARG A 164 -17.34 -8.91 -0.66
N LEU A 165 -16.26 -9.70 -0.70
CA LEU A 165 -14.90 -9.20 -0.96
C LEU A 165 -14.77 -8.63 -2.38
N GLU A 166 -15.40 -9.27 -3.37
CA GLU A 166 -15.50 -8.74 -4.73
C GLU A 166 -16.23 -7.40 -4.75
N ALA A 167 -17.38 -7.30 -4.08
CA ALA A 167 -18.15 -6.06 -3.99
C ALA A 167 -17.33 -4.92 -3.34
N TYR A 168 -16.54 -5.23 -2.32
CA TYR A 168 -15.61 -4.28 -1.73
C TYR A 168 -14.56 -3.79 -2.73
N VAL A 169 -13.81 -4.71 -3.36
CA VAL A 169 -12.74 -4.35 -4.30
C VAL A 169 -13.31 -3.56 -5.48
N LYS A 170 -14.37 -4.09 -6.13
CA LYS A 170 -15.00 -3.41 -7.28
C LYS A 170 -15.61 -2.08 -6.90
N GLY A 171 -16.25 -2.00 -5.74
CA GLY A 171 -16.89 -0.78 -5.26
C GLY A 171 -15.90 0.33 -4.95
N VAL A 172 -14.82 0.04 -4.21
CA VAL A 172 -13.79 1.03 -3.89
C VAL A 172 -13.01 1.44 -5.14
N VAL A 173 -12.47 0.48 -5.87
CA VAL A 173 -11.67 0.78 -7.07
C VAL A 173 -12.53 1.49 -8.13
N GLY A 174 -13.77 1.02 -8.36
CA GLY A 174 -14.68 1.62 -9.34
C GLY A 174 -15.09 3.06 -9.01
N ALA A 175 -15.31 3.37 -7.73
CA ALA A 175 -15.62 4.73 -7.28
C ALA A 175 -14.50 5.74 -7.59
N PHE A 176 -13.25 5.29 -7.63
CA PHE A 176 -12.06 6.13 -7.84
C PHE A 176 -11.24 5.71 -9.07
N ALA A 177 -11.84 5.00 -10.03
CA ALA A 177 -11.15 4.39 -11.16
C ALA A 177 -10.31 5.36 -12.02
N ASN A 178 -10.68 6.65 -12.07
CA ASN A 178 -10.01 7.69 -12.85
C ASN A 178 -9.47 8.83 -11.98
N ASP A 179 -9.39 8.65 -10.67
CA ASP A 179 -8.96 9.69 -9.76
C ASP A 179 -7.44 9.86 -9.80
N GLN A 180 -6.96 11.03 -10.24
CA GLN A 180 -5.55 11.33 -10.39
C GLN A 180 -4.81 11.53 -9.04
N ARG A 181 -5.55 11.66 -7.93
CA ARG A 181 -4.99 11.71 -6.57
C ARG A 181 -4.47 10.34 -6.13
N ILE A 182 -4.94 9.28 -6.78
CA ILE A 182 -4.50 7.90 -6.53
C ILE A 182 -3.34 7.58 -7.48
N LEU A 183 -2.23 7.13 -6.90
CA LEU A 183 -1.04 6.68 -7.61
C LEU A 183 -1.21 5.28 -8.18
N GLY A 184 -1.81 4.38 -7.41
CA GLY A 184 -2.00 2.98 -7.76
C GLY A 184 -2.78 2.23 -6.70
N TRP A 185 -3.00 0.94 -6.95
CA TRP A 185 -3.66 0.01 -6.04
C TRP A 185 -2.72 -1.15 -5.72
N ASP A 186 -2.38 -1.30 -4.45
CA ASP A 186 -1.69 -2.47 -3.91
C ASP A 186 -2.75 -3.50 -3.49
N ILE A 187 -2.83 -4.56 -4.26
CA ILE A 187 -3.93 -5.52 -4.15
C ILE A 187 -3.87 -6.30 -2.84
N TRP A 188 -2.67 -6.62 -2.39
CA TRP A 188 -2.50 -7.39 -1.15
C TRP A 188 -1.12 -7.16 -0.54
N ASN A 189 -1.09 -6.67 0.69
CA ASN A 189 0.12 -6.56 1.49
C ASN A 189 0.54 -7.92 2.03
N GLU A 190 1.81 -8.30 1.81
CA GLU A 190 2.45 -9.51 2.32
C GLU A 190 1.57 -10.78 2.23
N PRO A 191 1.02 -11.09 1.03
CA PRO A 191 0.04 -12.14 0.88
C PRO A 191 0.55 -13.48 1.40
N GLY A 192 -0.22 -14.09 2.31
CA GLY A 192 0.12 -15.38 2.92
C GLY A 192 1.11 -15.31 4.08
N GLY A 193 1.41 -14.12 4.61
CA GLY A 193 2.23 -13.94 5.81
C GLY A 193 1.66 -14.67 7.02
N MET A 194 2.52 -15.42 7.74
CA MET A 194 2.12 -16.28 8.87
C MET A 194 2.34 -15.62 10.23
N ASN A 195 2.76 -14.34 10.26
CA ASN A 195 2.93 -13.53 11.47
C ASN A 195 3.72 -14.24 12.59
N GLN A 196 4.86 -14.86 12.20
CA GLN A 196 5.73 -15.62 13.10
C GLN A 196 6.18 -14.76 14.28
N GLY A 197 6.14 -15.37 15.47
CA GLY A 197 6.53 -14.70 16.70
C GLY A 197 5.49 -13.73 17.28
N SER A 198 4.35 -13.51 16.59
CA SER A 198 3.27 -12.65 17.06
C SER A 198 1.92 -13.38 17.09
N TYR A 199 1.18 -13.39 15.99
CA TYR A 199 -0.14 -14.01 15.86
C TYR A 199 -0.10 -15.42 15.22
N GLU A 200 1.05 -16.01 15.01
CA GLU A 200 1.24 -17.31 14.34
C GLU A 200 0.29 -18.41 14.82
N LYS A 201 0.03 -18.47 16.13
CA LYS A 201 -0.86 -19.49 16.72
C LYS A 201 -2.34 -19.29 16.43
N GLN A 202 -2.73 -18.08 16.01
CA GLN A 202 -4.08 -17.71 15.63
C GLN A 202 -4.32 -17.79 14.12
N GLU A 203 -3.24 -17.95 13.35
CA GLU A 203 -3.31 -18.04 11.89
C GLU A 203 -3.98 -19.33 11.41
N LEU A 204 -4.59 -19.23 10.23
CA LEU A 204 -5.08 -20.43 9.53
C LEU A 204 -3.90 -21.30 9.10
N PRO A 205 -3.90 -22.58 9.44
CA PRO A 205 -2.81 -23.50 9.04
C PRO A 205 -2.53 -23.50 7.53
N ASN A 206 -3.58 -23.36 6.71
CA ASN A 206 -3.50 -23.38 5.25
C ASN A 206 -3.70 -21.97 4.63
N LYS A 207 -3.37 -20.89 5.34
CA LYS A 207 -3.58 -19.52 4.90
C LYS A 207 -3.06 -19.28 3.48
N ARG A 208 -1.85 -19.74 3.17
CA ARG A 208 -1.22 -19.56 1.86
C ARG A 208 -2.02 -20.18 0.70
N GLU A 209 -2.74 -21.27 0.92
CA GLU A 209 -3.59 -21.89 -0.10
C GLU A 209 -4.82 -21.03 -0.41
N TYR A 210 -5.46 -20.48 0.62
CA TYR A 210 -6.58 -19.55 0.44
C TYR A 210 -6.12 -18.28 -0.28
N VAL A 211 -4.99 -17.70 0.14
CA VAL A 211 -4.42 -16.51 -0.50
C VAL A 211 -4.05 -16.80 -1.95
N ARG A 212 -3.40 -17.94 -2.25
CA ARG A 212 -3.08 -18.35 -3.62
C ARG A 212 -4.32 -18.43 -4.52
N THR A 213 -5.46 -18.80 -3.96
CA THR A 213 -6.74 -18.88 -4.69
C THR A 213 -7.39 -17.51 -4.86
N LEU A 214 -7.33 -16.63 -3.84
CA LEU A 214 -8.05 -15.36 -3.82
C LEU A 214 -7.26 -14.21 -4.48
N LEU A 215 -5.94 -14.20 -4.38
CA LEU A 215 -5.10 -13.11 -4.90
C LEU A 215 -5.30 -12.85 -6.41
N PRO A 216 -5.31 -13.87 -7.31
CA PRO A 216 -5.59 -13.61 -8.73
C PRO A 216 -7.01 -13.10 -8.97
N GLN A 217 -7.99 -13.50 -8.17
CA GLN A 217 -9.36 -12.98 -8.24
C GLN A 217 -9.39 -11.50 -7.84
N ALA A 218 -8.69 -11.12 -6.77
CA ALA A 218 -8.61 -9.73 -6.32
C ALA A 218 -8.00 -8.82 -7.39
N PHE A 219 -6.95 -9.26 -8.09
CA PHE A 219 -6.42 -8.56 -9.27
C PHE A 219 -7.46 -8.43 -10.38
N ALA A 220 -8.18 -9.50 -10.70
CA ALA A 220 -9.23 -9.49 -11.72
C ALA A 220 -10.34 -8.50 -11.35
N TRP A 221 -10.84 -8.53 -10.14
CA TRP A 221 -11.88 -7.62 -9.64
C TRP A 221 -11.46 -6.14 -9.74
N ALA A 222 -10.23 -5.82 -9.36
CA ALA A 222 -9.71 -4.45 -9.47
C ALA A 222 -9.61 -4.00 -10.94
N ARG A 223 -9.20 -4.88 -11.86
CA ARG A 223 -9.17 -4.59 -13.29
C ARG A 223 -10.57 -4.40 -13.88
N GLU A 224 -11.49 -5.29 -13.54
CA GLU A 224 -12.89 -5.24 -13.99
C GLU A 224 -13.62 -3.99 -13.48
N ALA A 225 -13.20 -3.44 -12.33
CA ALA A 225 -13.67 -2.16 -11.81
C ALA A 225 -13.22 -0.95 -12.65
N GLY A 226 -12.34 -1.14 -13.63
CA GLY A 226 -11.94 -0.11 -14.60
C GLY A 226 -10.83 0.82 -14.12
N ALA A 227 -9.98 0.37 -13.18
CA ALA A 227 -8.85 1.17 -12.69
C ALA A 227 -7.97 1.67 -13.85
N SER A 228 -7.82 2.99 -13.97
CA SER A 228 -6.85 3.62 -14.88
C SER A 228 -5.45 3.70 -14.25
N GLN A 229 -5.35 3.49 -12.94
CA GLN A 229 -4.11 3.44 -12.19
C GLN A 229 -3.51 2.03 -12.25
N PRO A 230 -2.17 1.88 -12.06
CA PRO A 230 -1.52 0.57 -12.05
C PRO A 230 -1.88 -0.24 -10.81
N LEU A 231 -1.87 -1.56 -10.97
CA LEU A 231 -2.03 -2.54 -9.90
C LEU A 231 -0.67 -3.13 -9.52
N THR A 232 -0.49 -3.42 -8.25
CA THR A 232 0.70 -4.10 -7.71
C THR A 232 0.34 -5.03 -6.54
N SER A 233 1.24 -5.94 -6.20
CA SER A 233 1.34 -6.63 -4.92
C SER A 233 2.80 -7.03 -4.71
N GLY A 234 3.40 -6.60 -3.61
CA GLY A 234 4.85 -6.61 -3.43
C GLY A 234 5.43 -7.95 -3.00
N LEU A 235 6.57 -8.33 -3.59
CA LEU A 235 7.41 -9.41 -3.08
C LEU A 235 7.99 -9.01 -1.71
N TRP A 236 8.00 -9.91 -0.74
CA TRP A 236 8.44 -9.57 0.61
C TRP A 236 9.30 -10.67 1.28
N ASP A 237 9.18 -11.92 0.86
CA ASP A 237 9.94 -13.06 1.37
C ASP A 237 10.58 -13.88 0.23
N GLY A 238 11.39 -14.87 0.57
CA GLY A 238 11.92 -15.87 -0.36
C GLY A 238 13.17 -15.46 -1.15
N ASP A 239 13.47 -16.22 -2.21
CA ASP A 239 14.62 -16.02 -3.12
C ASP A 239 14.13 -15.62 -4.52
N TRP A 240 14.45 -14.38 -4.92
CA TRP A 240 13.99 -13.79 -6.18
C TRP A 240 15.03 -13.87 -7.31
N ALA A 241 16.11 -14.61 -7.11
CA ALA A 241 17.22 -14.69 -8.05
C ALA A 241 16.80 -15.21 -9.43
N SER A 242 15.78 -16.09 -9.50
CA SER A 242 15.19 -16.57 -10.76
C SER A 242 13.70 -16.91 -10.57
N PHE A 243 12.93 -16.86 -11.67
CA PHE A 243 11.50 -17.16 -11.65
C PHE A 243 11.17 -18.56 -11.13
N ASP A 244 12.04 -19.56 -11.41
CA ASP A 244 11.82 -20.94 -10.99
C ASP A 244 11.89 -21.13 -9.46
N LYS A 245 12.61 -20.23 -8.77
CA LYS A 245 12.74 -20.24 -7.31
C LYS A 245 11.56 -19.62 -6.58
N LEU A 246 10.73 -18.86 -7.30
CA LEU A 246 9.57 -18.22 -6.73
C LEU A 246 8.50 -19.23 -6.35
N ASP A 247 7.87 -19.02 -5.20
CA ASP A 247 6.68 -19.76 -4.84
C ASP A 247 5.44 -19.34 -5.67
N PRO A 248 4.33 -20.08 -5.60
CA PRO A 248 3.15 -19.78 -6.41
C PRO A 248 2.54 -18.39 -6.15
N ILE A 249 2.59 -17.85 -4.92
CA ILE A 249 2.08 -16.51 -4.60
C ILE A 249 2.99 -15.45 -5.23
N GLN A 250 4.30 -15.59 -5.09
CA GLN A 250 5.29 -14.69 -5.68
C GLN A 250 5.18 -14.64 -7.22
N LYS A 251 4.93 -15.79 -7.87
CA LYS A 251 4.66 -15.84 -9.31
C LYS A 251 3.43 -15.03 -9.68
N ILE A 252 2.32 -15.17 -8.95
CA ILE A 252 1.11 -14.37 -9.15
C ILE A 252 1.41 -12.87 -8.98
N GLN A 253 2.14 -12.48 -7.92
CA GLN A 253 2.53 -11.10 -7.69
C GLN A 253 3.30 -10.52 -8.88
N LEU A 254 4.30 -11.23 -9.41
CA LEU A 254 5.08 -10.78 -10.56
C LEU A 254 4.27 -10.78 -11.86
N GLU A 255 3.44 -11.79 -12.09
CA GLU A 255 2.69 -11.94 -13.36
C GLU A 255 1.50 -11.01 -13.43
N GLN A 256 0.88 -10.64 -12.31
CA GLN A 256 -0.32 -9.83 -12.28
C GLN A 256 -0.04 -8.32 -12.07
N SER A 257 1.08 -7.94 -11.48
CA SER A 257 1.40 -6.54 -11.20
C SER A 257 1.77 -5.76 -12.47
N ASP A 258 1.18 -4.59 -12.64
CA ASP A 258 1.54 -3.65 -13.72
C ASP A 258 2.88 -2.98 -13.43
N VAL A 259 3.06 -2.53 -12.19
CA VAL A 259 4.29 -2.01 -11.61
C VAL A 259 4.74 -2.99 -10.52
N LEU A 260 6.01 -3.36 -10.51
CA LEU A 260 6.52 -4.32 -9.52
C LEU A 260 6.82 -3.62 -8.21
N SER A 261 6.45 -4.24 -7.10
CA SER A 261 6.79 -3.72 -5.78
C SER A 261 7.45 -4.79 -4.91
N PHE A 262 8.16 -4.33 -3.88
CA PHE A 262 8.83 -5.23 -2.95
C PHE A 262 9.05 -4.58 -1.58
N HIS A 263 9.31 -5.40 -0.56
CA HIS A 263 9.73 -4.98 0.77
C HIS A 263 11.19 -5.34 1.02
N ASN A 264 11.91 -4.49 1.74
CA ASN A 264 13.28 -4.79 2.15
C ASN A 264 13.68 -4.04 3.42
N TYR A 265 13.73 -4.75 4.53
CA TYR A 265 14.19 -4.22 5.81
C TYR A 265 15.67 -4.54 6.12
N SER A 266 16.41 -5.03 5.12
CA SER A 266 17.82 -5.40 5.27
C SER A 266 18.76 -4.25 4.89
N LYS A 267 20.06 -4.48 5.10
CA LYS A 267 21.12 -3.53 4.75
C LYS A 267 21.14 -3.12 3.26
N PRO A 268 21.70 -1.97 2.91
CA PRO A 268 21.68 -1.40 1.55
C PRO A 268 22.15 -2.34 0.44
N SER A 269 23.16 -3.18 0.70
CA SER A 269 23.65 -4.15 -0.31
C SER A 269 22.61 -5.22 -0.66
N ASN A 270 21.75 -5.62 0.29
CA ASN A 270 20.66 -6.54 0.02
C ASN A 270 19.52 -5.85 -0.74
N PHE A 271 19.22 -4.59 -0.40
CA PHE A 271 18.29 -3.77 -1.17
C PHE A 271 18.70 -3.65 -2.64
N GLU A 272 19.98 -3.29 -2.90
CA GLU A 272 20.49 -3.18 -4.26
C GLU A 272 20.45 -4.52 -5.01
N LYS A 273 20.72 -5.63 -4.32
CA LYS A 273 20.59 -6.99 -4.89
C LYS A 273 19.14 -7.24 -5.35
N HIS A 274 18.15 -6.99 -4.50
CA HIS A 274 16.74 -7.19 -4.85
C HIS A 274 16.29 -6.28 -5.99
N VAL A 275 16.72 -5.02 -6.02
CA VAL A 275 16.47 -4.13 -7.16
C VAL A 275 16.97 -4.76 -8.47
N ARG A 276 18.22 -5.26 -8.49
CA ARG A 276 18.78 -5.90 -9.69
C ARG A 276 18.06 -7.19 -10.09
N GLU A 277 17.57 -7.95 -9.14
CA GLU A 277 16.79 -9.16 -9.37
C GLU A 277 15.46 -8.85 -10.03
N ILE A 278 14.75 -7.79 -9.56
CA ILE A 278 13.45 -7.38 -10.09
C ILE A 278 13.58 -6.64 -11.43
N GLN A 279 14.66 -5.89 -11.66
CA GLN A 279 14.90 -5.19 -12.93
C GLN A 279 14.88 -6.11 -14.17
N LYS A 280 15.15 -7.40 -14.00
CA LYS A 280 15.09 -8.41 -15.07
C LYS A 280 13.70 -8.56 -15.71
N TYR A 281 12.66 -8.10 -15.04
CA TYR A 281 11.27 -8.15 -15.53
C TYR A 281 10.87 -6.90 -16.33
N HIS A 282 11.79 -5.97 -16.58
CA HIS A 282 11.64 -4.78 -17.44
C HIS A 282 10.43 -3.89 -17.11
N ARG A 283 10.03 -3.83 -15.84
CA ARG A 283 8.92 -3.00 -15.36
C ARG A 283 9.40 -1.99 -14.32
N PRO A 284 8.65 -0.88 -14.12
CA PRO A 284 8.93 0.04 -13.03
C PRO A 284 8.90 -0.67 -11.68
N ILE A 285 9.70 -0.16 -10.74
CA ILE A 285 9.87 -0.78 -9.42
C ILE A 285 9.58 0.24 -8.32
N ILE A 286 8.83 -0.18 -7.31
CA ILE A 286 8.59 0.57 -6.09
C ILE A 286 8.93 -0.31 -4.89
N CYS A 287 9.85 0.12 -4.03
CA CYS A 287 10.00 -0.46 -2.71
C CYS A 287 8.89 0.12 -1.82
N THR A 288 7.89 -0.69 -1.49
CA THR A 288 6.71 -0.28 -0.73
C THR A 288 6.91 -0.35 0.78
N GLU A 289 7.99 -1.00 1.24
CA GLU A 289 8.41 -0.98 2.64
C GLU A 289 9.93 -1.12 2.77
N TYR A 290 10.51 -0.21 3.52
CA TYR A 290 11.89 -0.28 4.02
C TYR A 290 11.96 0.52 5.32
N MET A 291 13.11 0.62 5.92
CA MET A 291 13.42 1.37 7.12
C MET A 291 13.23 0.57 8.39
N ALA A 292 14.32 0.01 8.86
CA ALA A 292 14.46 -0.61 10.17
C ALA A 292 15.88 -0.35 10.67
N ARG A 293 16.07 0.71 11.47
CA ARG A 293 17.40 1.23 11.84
C ARG A 293 18.32 0.17 12.44
N PRO A 294 17.88 -0.65 13.41
CA PRO A 294 18.73 -1.69 13.98
C PRO A 294 19.17 -2.78 12.98
N MET A 295 18.45 -2.92 11.86
CA MET A 295 18.77 -3.86 10.78
C MET A 295 19.61 -3.22 9.66
N HIS A 296 20.09 -1.99 9.89
CA HIS A 296 20.86 -1.20 8.91
C HIS A 296 20.08 -0.82 7.63
N SER A 297 18.77 -0.96 7.61
CA SER A 297 17.90 -0.36 6.61
C SER A 297 17.62 1.08 7.03
N THR A 298 18.32 2.04 6.44
CA THR A 298 18.30 3.46 6.85
C THR A 298 17.98 4.37 5.66
N PHE A 299 17.51 5.59 5.94
CA PHE A 299 17.22 6.58 4.89
C PHE A 299 18.45 6.86 4.03
N GLN A 300 19.62 7.10 4.64
CA GLN A 300 20.87 7.41 3.94
C GLN A 300 21.29 6.27 3.00
N GLY A 301 21.21 5.03 3.51
CA GLY A 301 21.63 3.86 2.76
C GLY A 301 20.66 3.52 1.61
N ILE A 302 19.37 3.52 1.89
CA ILE A 302 18.35 3.05 0.94
C ILE A 302 17.98 4.12 -0.10
N LEU A 303 17.68 5.36 0.32
CA LEU A 303 17.23 6.41 -0.61
C LEU A 303 18.28 6.75 -1.68
N SER A 304 19.57 6.69 -1.32
CA SER A 304 20.66 6.93 -2.28
C SER A 304 20.67 5.89 -3.41
N ILE A 305 20.43 4.62 -3.07
CA ILE A 305 20.33 3.52 -4.03
C ILE A 305 19.03 3.61 -4.83
N ALA A 306 17.89 3.84 -4.16
CA ALA A 306 16.60 3.98 -4.80
C ALA A 306 16.62 5.09 -5.85
N LYS A 307 17.19 6.26 -5.53
CA LYS A 307 17.35 7.38 -6.47
C LYS A 307 18.25 7.01 -7.67
N LYS A 308 19.38 6.34 -7.41
CA LYS A 308 20.31 5.87 -8.47
C LYS A 308 19.61 4.97 -9.49
N TYR A 309 18.76 4.06 -9.02
CA TYR A 309 18.07 3.09 -9.87
C TYR A 309 16.67 3.55 -10.30
N LYS A 310 16.26 4.78 -9.96
CA LYS A 310 14.90 5.30 -10.22
C LYS A 310 13.81 4.39 -9.65
N VAL A 311 14.03 3.81 -8.47
CA VAL A 311 13.07 3.01 -7.73
C VAL A 311 12.28 3.93 -6.81
N GLY A 312 10.95 3.84 -6.81
CA GLY A 312 10.12 4.49 -5.79
C GLY A 312 10.44 3.91 -4.41
N ALA A 313 10.44 4.73 -3.36
CA ALA A 313 10.85 4.30 -2.03
C ALA A 313 9.88 4.82 -0.96
N ILE A 314 9.12 3.89 -0.36
CA ILE A 314 8.11 4.17 0.66
C ILE A 314 8.55 3.49 1.95
N ASN A 315 8.96 4.25 2.97
CA ASN A 315 9.37 3.69 4.25
C ASN A 315 8.17 3.25 5.08
N TRP A 316 8.37 2.36 6.05
CA TRP A 316 7.39 2.15 7.11
C TRP A 316 7.57 3.21 8.21
N GLY A 317 6.40 3.79 8.66
CA GLY A 317 6.36 4.68 9.80
C GLY A 317 6.65 6.16 9.49
N LEU A 318 5.60 7.00 9.51
CA LEU A 318 5.73 8.44 9.42
C LEU A 318 5.77 9.09 10.81
N VAL A 319 4.76 8.81 11.64
CA VAL A 319 4.55 9.44 12.95
C VAL A 319 4.34 8.38 14.03
N ALA A 320 5.04 8.55 15.15
CA ALA A 320 4.87 7.70 16.34
C ALA A 320 3.46 7.88 16.92
N GLY A 321 2.73 6.78 17.02
CA GLY A 321 1.34 6.78 17.47
C GLY A 321 0.92 5.48 18.14
N LYS A 322 -0.36 5.17 18.12
CA LYS A 322 -0.92 3.96 18.74
C LYS A 322 -0.36 2.66 18.18
N THR A 323 0.15 2.64 16.95
CA THR A 323 0.81 1.45 16.37
C THR A 323 2.09 1.05 17.09
N GLN A 324 2.76 2.00 17.75
CA GLN A 324 4.02 1.76 18.50
C GLN A 324 5.12 1.12 17.63
N THR A 325 5.18 1.39 16.34
CA THR A 325 6.13 0.79 15.40
C THR A 325 7.56 1.35 15.54
N TRP A 326 7.79 2.30 16.46
CA TRP A 326 9.15 2.66 16.90
C TRP A 326 9.81 1.61 17.79
N TYR A 327 9.04 0.67 18.38
CA TYR A 327 9.60 -0.51 19.04
C TYR A 327 10.02 -1.55 18.00
N PRO A 328 11.10 -2.31 18.22
CA PRO A 328 11.51 -3.37 17.30
C PRO A 328 10.62 -4.62 17.42
N TRP A 329 10.70 -5.51 16.45
CA TRP A 329 9.88 -6.72 16.39
C TRP A 329 10.07 -7.67 17.57
N ASP A 330 11.27 -7.69 18.20
CA ASP A 330 11.53 -8.49 19.42
C ASP A 330 10.68 -8.08 20.62
N SER A 331 9.99 -6.93 20.53
CA SER A 331 9.03 -6.45 21.53
C SER A 331 7.85 -7.40 21.76
N TRP A 332 7.55 -8.27 20.80
CA TRP A 332 6.55 -9.31 20.95
C TRP A 332 6.95 -10.37 22.01
N GLN A 333 8.25 -10.66 22.13
CA GLN A 333 8.84 -11.57 23.12
C GLN A 333 9.36 -10.80 24.33
N HIS A 334 9.80 -9.56 24.15
CA HIS A 334 10.45 -8.73 25.17
C HIS A 334 9.87 -7.31 25.19
N PRO A 335 8.63 -7.10 25.69
CA PRO A 335 7.95 -5.80 25.67
C PRO A 335 8.79 -4.67 26.30
N TYR A 336 8.74 -3.49 25.72
CA TYR A 336 9.48 -2.29 26.15
C TYR A 336 8.67 -1.46 27.17
N THR A 337 8.13 -2.09 28.21
CA THR A 337 7.26 -1.43 29.19
C THR A 337 8.01 -0.48 30.13
N ASN A 338 9.25 -0.84 30.53
CA ASN A 338 10.06 -0.12 31.51
C ASN A 338 11.36 0.45 30.91
N ARG A 339 11.49 0.43 29.59
CA ARG A 339 12.67 0.91 28.87
C ARG A 339 12.27 1.46 27.52
N GLN A 340 13.12 2.30 26.94
CA GLN A 340 13.02 2.69 25.53
C GLN A 340 14.01 1.87 24.69
N PRO A 341 13.74 1.63 23.42
CA PRO A 341 14.73 1.04 22.52
C PRO A 341 15.92 2.01 22.39
N LYS A 342 17.14 1.46 22.26
CA LYS A 342 18.35 2.27 22.04
C LYS A 342 18.21 3.14 20.78
N GLN A 343 17.48 2.66 19.81
CA GLN A 343 17.22 3.30 18.53
C GLN A 343 15.79 2.97 18.10
N TRP A 344 15.05 3.98 17.60
CA TRP A 344 13.71 3.75 17.06
C TRP A 344 13.77 2.84 15.83
N PHE A 345 12.81 1.95 15.75
CA PHE A 345 12.80 0.96 14.68
C PHE A 345 12.42 1.62 13.34
N HIS A 346 11.28 2.29 13.28
CA HIS A 346 10.77 2.96 12.10
C HIS A 346 10.69 4.49 12.26
N GLU A 347 9.61 5.08 12.32
CA GLU A 347 9.11 6.46 12.31
C GLU A 347 10.12 7.61 12.11
N ILE A 348 9.63 8.65 11.42
CA ILE A 348 10.38 9.88 11.16
C ILE A 348 10.11 10.91 12.26
N PHE A 349 8.83 11.07 12.61
CA PHE A 349 8.38 12.08 13.56
C PHE A 349 7.84 11.48 14.87
N ARG A 350 7.99 12.26 15.94
CA ARG A 350 7.23 12.08 17.18
C ARG A 350 5.78 12.53 16.94
N ASN A 351 4.86 12.16 17.83
CA ASN A 351 3.44 12.52 17.73
C ASN A 351 3.15 14.04 17.78
N ASN A 352 4.13 14.85 18.16
CA ASN A 352 4.06 16.31 18.17
C ASN A 352 4.76 16.97 16.97
N GLY A 353 5.21 16.19 15.97
CA GLY A 353 5.88 16.67 14.76
C GLY A 353 7.38 16.89 14.90
N GLN A 354 7.95 16.74 16.10
CA GLN A 354 9.40 16.83 16.25
C GLN A 354 10.06 15.62 15.56
N PRO A 355 11.13 15.80 14.78
CA PRO A 355 11.89 14.70 14.22
C PRO A 355 12.40 13.75 15.31
N TYR A 356 12.43 12.46 15.01
CA TYR A 356 13.24 11.52 15.80
C TYR A 356 14.73 11.86 15.65
N SER A 357 15.16 12.20 14.43
CA SER A 357 16.54 12.59 14.10
C SER A 357 16.54 13.76 13.13
N ASP A 358 17.06 14.92 13.55
CA ASP A 358 17.23 16.08 12.67
C ASP A 358 18.14 15.79 11.48
N GLN A 359 19.16 14.94 11.66
CA GLN A 359 20.08 14.53 10.59
C GLN A 359 19.37 13.72 9.52
N GLU A 360 18.45 12.82 9.88
CA GLU A 360 17.67 12.04 8.91
C GLU A 360 16.71 12.95 8.14
N VAL A 361 16.01 13.84 8.82
CA VAL A 361 15.10 14.80 8.18
C VAL A 361 15.86 15.75 7.24
N ALA A 362 17.01 16.27 7.66
CA ALA A 362 17.86 17.09 6.79
C ALA A 362 18.33 16.31 5.54
N PHE A 363 18.69 15.03 5.72
CA PHE A 363 19.04 14.16 4.60
C PHE A 363 17.87 13.92 3.65
N ILE A 364 16.67 13.62 4.18
CA ILE A 364 15.46 13.40 3.35
C ILE A 364 15.16 14.67 2.55
N ARG A 365 15.12 15.85 3.18
CA ARG A 365 14.92 17.13 2.49
C ARG A 365 15.92 17.35 1.35
N LYS A 366 17.19 17.10 1.62
CA LYS A 366 18.25 17.25 0.61
C LYS A 366 18.05 16.31 -0.58
N ILE A 367 17.80 15.02 -0.32
CA ILE A 367 17.71 14.02 -1.41
C ILE A 367 16.41 14.15 -2.23
N THR A 368 15.34 14.66 -1.64
CA THR A 368 14.06 14.95 -2.32
C THR A 368 14.06 16.29 -3.07
N GLY A 369 15.08 17.13 -2.87
CA GLY A 369 15.18 18.48 -3.48
C GLY A 369 14.39 19.56 -2.73
N ASN A 370 13.86 19.27 -1.55
CA ASN A 370 13.10 20.25 -0.74
C ASN A 370 14.01 21.18 0.11
N GLY A 371 15.32 20.87 0.16
CA GLY A 371 16.30 21.73 0.85
C GLY A 371 16.50 23.08 0.20
N GLU A 372 16.42 23.15 -1.13
CA GLU A 372 16.62 24.41 -1.88
C GLU A 372 15.44 25.37 -1.79
N ARG A 373 14.21 24.87 -1.54
CA ARG A 373 13.00 25.73 -1.40
C ARG A 373 12.95 26.46 -0.06
N ALA A 374 13.50 25.88 1.00
CA ALA A 374 13.53 26.51 2.32
C ALA A 374 14.50 27.70 2.39
N ASP A 375 15.65 27.61 1.70
CA ASP A 375 16.67 28.68 1.68
C ASP A 375 16.22 29.91 0.85
N HIS A 376 15.39 29.70 -0.18
CA HIS A 376 14.82 30.80 -0.96
C HIS A 376 13.65 31.53 -0.27
N ALA A 377 12.95 30.86 0.66
CA ALA A 377 11.86 31.50 1.44
C ALA A 377 12.38 32.32 2.63
N SER A 378 13.64 32.13 3.03
CA SER A 378 14.26 32.85 4.16
C SER A 378 15.14 34.02 3.77
N SER A 379 15.28 34.36 2.47
CA SER A 379 15.99 35.54 2.04
C SER A 379 15.04 36.76 2.13
N PRO A 380 15.26 37.74 3.01
CA PRO A 380 14.46 38.96 3.02
C PRO A 380 14.74 39.69 1.71
N SER A 381 13.66 40.08 1.00
CA SER A 381 13.74 41.01 -0.13
C SER A 381 14.40 42.28 0.37
N GLY A 382 15.67 42.43 0.04
CA GLY A 382 16.40 43.69 0.27
C GLY A 382 15.72 44.77 -0.53
N SER A 383 15.05 45.68 0.17
CA SER A 383 14.62 46.96 -0.36
C SER A 383 15.87 47.81 -0.59
N GLY A 384 16.20 48.04 -1.84
CA GLY A 384 17.01 49.14 -2.31
C GLY A 384 16.12 50.19 -2.94
#